data_07e478d62e1f6addd139924860c762ec
#
_entry.id   07e478d62e1f6addd139924860c762ec
#
_cell.length_a   1.000
_cell.length_b   1.000
_cell.length_c   1.000
_cell.angle_alpha   90.00
_cell.angle_beta   90.00
_cell.angle_gamma   90.00
#
_symmetry.space_group_name_H-M   'P 1'
#
loop_
_entity.id
_entity.type
_entity.pdbx_description
1 polymer ?
#
loop_
_entity_poly.entity_id
_entity_poly.type
_entity_poly.pdbx_seq_one_letter_code
_entity_poly.pdbx_strand_id
1 'polypeptide(L)'
;MSDYSPIWPGLLGDPNLTLVTDPRIDPRLLEAMGTLDFDEVEESSTLSSNPSYKECVEFVAAMEASAEPVYAKKFGSLPPVLGVTRRSEVIQGVDGNEIQLIIHEPAEGNRPLPGILRTHGGGMIMQSATDPQYMRLADELAATGMVVVNVEFRNGAGKLGDHPFPA
;
A
#
# COMPACT_ATOMS: atom_id res chain seq x y z
N MET A 1 8.39 34.73 -21.12
CA MET A 1 7.96 33.45 -20.53
C MET A 1 8.48 33.45 -19.13
N SER A 2 7.63 33.56 -18.12
CA SER A 2 8.07 33.55 -16.73
C SER A 2 8.40 32.11 -16.34
N ASP A 3 9.66 31.89 -15.92
CA ASP A 3 10.10 30.65 -15.29
C ASP A 3 9.32 30.45 -13.98
N TYR A 4 8.20 29.79 -14.07
CA TYR A 4 7.47 29.35 -12.89
C TYR A 4 8.04 28.00 -12.47
N SER A 5 9.11 28.04 -11.67
CA SER A 5 9.55 26.84 -10.94
C SER A 5 8.56 26.64 -9.78
N PRO A 6 7.79 25.53 -9.74
CA PRO A 6 6.88 25.28 -8.64
C PRO A 6 7.69 25.13 -7.34
N ILE A 7 7.46 26.02 -6.39
CA ILE A 7 8.00 25.86 -5.02
C ILE A 7 7.18 24.75 -4.37
N TRP A 8 7.79 23.60 -4.17
CA TRP A 8 7.14 22.48 -3.48
C TRP A 8 6.97 22.83 -2.00
N PRO A 9 5.76 22.70 -1.44
CA PRO A 9 5.47 23.11 -0.06
C PRO A 9 6.35 22.47 1.02
N GLY A 10 7.02 21.36 0.71
CA GLY A 10 7.89 20.63 1.64
C GLY A 10 9.26 21.26 1.87
N LEU A 11 9.79 22.02 0.93
CA LEU A 11 11.17 22.52 0.96
C LEU A 11 11.36 23.82 1.75
N LEU A 12 10.34 24.41 2.37
CA LEU A 12 10.40 25.70 3.09
C LEU A 12 11.05 26.83 2.28
N GLY A 13 11.05 26.75 0.95
CA GLY A 13 11.72 27.71 0.07
C GLY A 13 13.24 27.50 -0.07
N ASP A 14 13.84 26.51 0.57
CA ASP A 14 15.24 26.13 0.43
C ASP A 14 15.37 24.87 -0.44
N PRO A 15 15.97 24.96 -1.64
CA PRO A 15 16.13 23.83 -2.53
C PRO A 15 17.09 22.75 -2.03
N ASN A 16 17.88 23.05 -0.99
CA ASN A 16 18.85 22.11 -0.41
C ASN A 16 18.23 21.31 0.75
N LEU A 17 17.04 21.64 1.22
CA LEU A 17 16.36 20.84 2.23
C LEU A 17 15.90 19.51 1.65
N THR A 18 16.33 18.45 2.30
CA THR A 18 15.87 17.09 2.06
C THR A 18 14.98 16.63 3.22
N LEU A 19 14.32 15.50 3.07
CA LEU A 19 13.54 14.91 4.15
C LEU A 19 14.39 14.71 5.41
N VAL A 20 15.63 14.27 5.26
CA VAL A 20 16.58 14.01 6.36
C VAL A 20 17.07 15.28 7.05
N THR A 21 17.16 16.38 6.31
CA THR A 21 17.68 17.68 6.84
C THR A 21 16.58 18.66 7.22
N ASP A 22 15.30 18.32 7.03
CA ASP A 22 14.18 19.17 7.39
C ASP A 22 14.04 19.27 8.93
N PRO A 23 14.19 20.48 9.52
CA PRO A 23 14.13 20.65 10.97
C PRO A 23 12.77 20.37 11.61
N ARG A 24 11.73 20.16 10.81
CA ARG A 24 10.38 19.82 11.29
C ARG A 24 10.21 18.33 11.54
N ILE A 25 11.13 17.49 11.06
CA ILE A 25 11.03 16.04 11.24
C ILE A 25 11.42 15.64 12.66
N ASP A 26 10.59 14.79 13.26
CA ASP A 26 10.92 14.18 14.56
C ASP A 26 12.16 13.26 14.39
N PRO A 27 13.19 13.41 15.22
CA PRO A 27 14.39 12.58 15.14
C PRO A 27 14.14 11.08 15.23
N ARG A 28 13.11 10.67 15.97
CA ARG A 28 12.70 9.25 16.06
C ARG A 28 12.16 8.72 14.73
N LEU A 29 11.53 9.60 13.95
CA LEU A 29 11.06 9.25 12.60
C LEU A 29 12.23 9.09 11.64
N LEU A 30 13.24 9.97 11.73
CA LEU A 30 14.47 9.84 10.94
C LEU A 30 15.22 8.54 11.26
N GLU A 31 15.34 8.18 12.53
CA GLU A 31 15.95 6.92 12.95
C GLU A 31 15.18 5.72 12.36
N ALA A 32 13.86 5.73 12.47
CA ALA A 32 13.01 4.67 11.91
C ALA A 32 13.12 4.61 10.38
N MET A 33 13.21 5.74 9.69
CA MET A 33 13.36 5.81 8.24
C MET A 33 14.73 5.35 7.76
N GLY A 34 15.82 5.68 8.48
CA GLY A 34 17.18 5.25 8.15
C GLY A 34 17.34 3.73 8.14
N THR A 35 16.49 2.99 8.85
CA THR A 35 16.46 1.52 8.79
C THR A 35 15.78 0.98 7.53
N LEU A 36 15.17 1.83 6.73
CA LEU A 36 14.30 1.46 5.61
C LEU A 36 14.93 1.74 4.23
N ASP A 37 16.21 2.16 4.19
CA ASP A 37 16.96 2.47 2.97
C ASP A 37 16.19 3.42 2.01
N PHE A 38 15.49 4.42 2.55
CA PHE A 38 14.77 5.43 1.75
C PHE A 38 15.72 6.35 0.96
N ASP A 39 17.03 6.31 1.25
CA ASP A 39 18.01 7.13 0.55
C ASP A 39 18.38 6.55 -0.83
N GLU A 40 18.07 5.29 -1.08
CA GLU A 40 18.14 4.68 -2.40
C GLU A 40 16.81 4.87 -3.16
N VAL A 41 16.42 6.11 -3.39
CA VAL A 41 15.55 6.38 -4.52
C VAL A 41 16.42 6.19 -5.75
N GLU A 42 16.55 4.93 -6.21
CA GLU A 42 16.98 4.69 -7.57
C GLU A 42 16.26 5.68 -8.47
N GLU A 43 16.99 6.32 -9.39
CA GLU A 43 16.38 7.11 -10.45
C GLU A 43 15.32 6.21 -11.10
N SER A 44 14.09 6.33 -10.59
CA SER A 44 12.98 5.54 -11.07
C SER A 44 12.92 5.79 -12.57
N SER A 45 12.95 4.74 -13.35
CA SER A 45 12.77 4.83 -14.78
C SER A 45 11.55 5.70 -15.04
N THR A 46 11.80 6.94 -15.41
CA THR A 46 10.73 7.90 -15.64
C THR A 46 10.03 7.52 -16.93
N LEU A 47 8.73 7.29 -16.86
CA LEU A 47 7.93 7.16 -18.07
C LEU A 47 8.12 8.41 -18.95
N SER A 48 8.10 8.21 -20.25
CA SER A 48 8.06 9.31 -21.21
C SER A 48 6.85 10.23 -20.95
N SER A 49 6.85 11.45 -21.48
CA SER A 49 5.72 12.38 -21.31
C SER A 49 4.42 11.91 -22.00
N ASN A 50 4.49 10.88 -22.85
CA ASN A 50 3.33 10.29 -23.53
C ASN A 50 3.57 8.77 -23.73
N PRO A 51 3.53 7.99 -22.63
CA PRO A 51 3.79 6.56 -22.68
C PRO A 51 2.61 5.82 -23.34
N SER A 52 2.89 4.71 -23.99
CA SER A 52 1.87 3.76 -24.40
C SER A 52 1.28 3.05 -23.18
N TYR A 53 0.08 2.51 -23.32
CA TYR A 53 -0.54 1.69 -22.29
C TYR A 53 0.36 0.53 -21.83
N LYS A 54 1.01 -0.14 -22.77
CA LYS A 54 1.96 -1.22 -22.48
C LYS A 54 3.14 -0.75 -21.61
N GLU A 55 3.73 0.39 -21.93
CA GLU A 55 4.82 0.96 -21.13
C GLU A 55 4.35 1.31 -19.72
N CYS A 56 3.11 1.78 -19.56
CA CYS A 56 2.53 2.03 -18.24
C CYS A 56 2.38 0.74 -17.43
N VAL A 57 1.87 -0.33 -18.03
CA VAL A 57 1.70 -1.63 -17.36
C VAL A 57 3.04 -2.22 -16.96
N GLU A 58 4.04 -2.20 -17.85
CA GLU A 58 5.39 -2.69 -17.57
C GLU A 58 6.06 -1.87 -16.45
N PHE A 59 5.89 -0.56 -16.46
CA PHE A 59 6.40 0.32 -15.40
C PHE A 59 5.78 -0.01 -14.04
N VAL A 60 4.47 -0.16 -13.96
CA VAL A 60 3.78 -0.51 -12.70
C VAL A 60 4.22 -1.88 -12.20
N ALA A 61 4.35 -2.87 -13.09
CA ALA A 61 4.83 -4.20 -12.71
C ALA A 61 6.25 -4.16 -12.13
N ALA A 62 7.13 -3.34 -12.71
CA ALA A 62 8.49 -3.15 -12.20
C ALA A 62 8.50 -2.45 -10.83
N MET A 63 7.67 -1.41 -10.66
CA MET A 63 7.50 -0.72 -9.36
C MET A 63 7.00 -1.68 -8.27
N GLU A 64 5.99 -2.48 -8.58
CA GLU A 64 5.43 -3.44 -7.63
C GLU A 64 6.48 -4.48 -7.21
N ALA A 65 7.20 -5.04 -8.19
CA ALA A 65 8.26 -6.01 -7.95
C ALA A 65 9.41 -5.44 -7.09
N SER A 66 9.77 -4.18 -7.28
CA SER A 66 10.81 -3.50 -6.47
C SER A 66 10.34 -3.20 -5.05
N ALA A 67 9.08 -2.89 -4.85
CA ALA A 67 8.51 -2.57 -3.54
C ALA A 67 8.26 -3.82 -2.67
N GLU A 68 8.00 -4.97 -3.26
CA GLU A 68 7.65 -6.20 -2.55
C GLU A 68 8.70 -6.63 -1.50
N PRO A 69 10.01 -6.72 -1.80
CA PRO A 69 11.03 -7.08 -0.80
C PRO A 69 11.14 -6.04 0.33
N VAL A 70 10.91 -4.76 0.03
CA VAL A 70 10.93 -3.69 1.04
C VAL A 70 9.79 -3.88 2.03
N TYR A 71 8.58 -4.13 1.56
CA TYR A 71 7.44 -4.40 2.43
C TYR A 71 7.60 -5.71 3.21
N ALA A 72 8.12 -6.75 2.58
CA ALA A 72 8.41 -8.02 3.23
C ALA A 72 9.43 -7.86 4.37
N LYS A 73 10.53 -7.13 4.14
CA LYS A 73 11.54 -6.80 5.16
C LYS A 73 10.92 -6.00 6.31
N LYS A 74 10.16 -4.96 5.98
CA LYS A 74 9.58 -4.01 6.94
C LYS A 74 8.54 -4.66 7.86
N PHE A 75 7.63 -5.43 7.30
CA PHE A 75 6.49 -5.99 8.03
C PHE A 75 6.74 -7.44 8.49
N GLY A 76 7.59 -8.19 7.77
CA GLY A 76 7.88 -9.59 8.10
C GLY A 76 8.70 -9.77 9.39
N SER A 77 9.45 -8.75 9.83
CA SER A 77 10.19 -8.75 11.09
C SER A 77 9.35 -8.39 12.31
N LEU A 78 8.14 -7.88 12.12
CA LEU A 78 7.25 -7.50 13.23
C LEU A 78 6.69 -8.76 13.91
N PRO A 79 6.57 -8.75 15.25
CA PRO A 79 5.95 -9.87 15.96
C PRO A 79 4.48 -10.03 15.50
N PRO A 80 3.95 -11.27 15.46
CA PRO A 80 2.57 -11.49 15.07
C PRO A 80 1.59 -10.79 16.01
N VAL A 81 0.47 -10.32 15.47
CA VAL A 81 -0.64 -9.80 16.27
C VAL A 81 -1.37 -10.98 16.88
N LEU A 82 -1.41 -11.03 18.22
CA LEU A 82 -2.05 -12.11 18.95
C LEU A 82 -3.56 -11.88 19.11
N GLY A 83 -4.31 -12.98 19.30
CA GLY A 83 -5.73 -12.92 19.56
C GLY A 83 -6.60 -12.58 18.37
N VAL A 84 -6.07 -12.74 17.15
CA VAL A 84 -6.79 -12.53 15.89
C VAL A 84 -6.82 -13.83 15.09
N THR A 85 -7.94 -14.12 14.47
CA THR A 85 -8.12 -15.19 13.50
C THR A 85 -8.36 -14.62 12.12
N ARG A 86 -7.95 -15.36 11.09
CA ARG A 86 -8.16 -14.99 9.68
C ARG A 86 -8.89 -16.10 8.94
N ARG A 87 -9.78 -15.73 8.06
CA ARG A 87 -10.42 -16.63 7.10
C ARG A 87 -10.63 -15.93 5.77
N SER A 88 -10.80 -16.70 4.71
CA SER A 88 -11.13 -16.16 3.38
C SER A 88 -12.50 -16.64 2.95
N GLU A 89 -13.22 -15.76 2.28
CA GLU A 89 -14.47 -16.05 1.58
C GLU A 89 -14.39 -15.52 0.15
N VAL A 90 -15.20 -16.09 -0.73
CA VAL A 90 -15.34 -15.63 -2.12
C VAL A 90 -16.79 -15.24 -2.33
N ILE A 91 -17.02 -14.08 -2.89
CA ILE A 91 -18.34 -13.61 -3.31
C ILE A 91 -18.35 -13.37 -4.81
N GLN A 92 -19.54 -13.36 -5.41
CA GLN A 92 -19.71 -13.02 -6.82
C GLN A 92 -19.92 -11.51 -6.98
N GLY A 93 -19.11 -10.91 -7.85
CA GLY A 93 -19.29 -9.53 -8.31
C GLY A 93 -20.45 -9.38 -9.30
N VAL A 94 -20.78 -8.14 -9.63
CA VAL A 94 -21.91 -7.81 -10.50
C VAL A 94 -21.76 -8.31 -11.94
N ASP A 95 -20.55 -8.53 -12.39
CA ASP A 95 -20.18 -9.05 -13.71
C ASP A 95 -19.84 -10.54 -13.70
N GLY A 96 -20.16 -11.23 -12.60
CA GLY A 96 -19.93 -12.67 -12.43
C GLY A 96 -18.47 -13.03 -12.06
N ASN A 97 -17.62 -12.05 -11.83
CA ASN A 97 -16.26 -12.29 -11.34
C ASN A 97 -16.25 -12.73 -9.88
N GLU A 98 -15.21 -13.44 -9.49
CA GLU A 98 -14.96 -13.79 -8.10
C GLU A 98 -14.22 -12.62 -7.40
N ILE A 99 -14.70 -12.29 -6.20
CA ILE A 99 -14.07 -11.30 -5.32
C ILE A 99 -13.69 -12.01 -4.03
N GLN A 100 -12.40 -12.09 -3.74
CA GLN A 100 -11.89 -12.65 -2.51
C GLN A 100 -12.00 -11.63 -1.38
N LEU A 101 -12.49 -12.09 -0.23
CA LEU A 101 -12.55 -11.34 1.02
C LEU A 101 -11.63 -12.00 2.03
N ILE A 102 -10.71 -11.23 2.61
CA ILE A 102 -9.87 -11.67 3.71
C ILE A 102 -10.45 -11.06 4.99
N ILE A 103 -10.97 -11.91 5.87
CA ILE A 103 -11.69 -11.53 7.07
C ILE A 103 -10.79 -11.76 8.27
N HIS A 104 -10.54 -10.69 9.01
CA HIS A 104 -9.78 -10.67 10.25
C HIS A 104 -10.75 -10.39 11.39
N GLU A 105 -10.70 -11.20 12.42
CA GLU A 105 -11.60 -11.03 13.56
C GLU A 105 -10.94 -11.43 14.89
N PRO A 106 -11.36 -10.86 16.02
CA PRO A 106 -10.90 -11.32 17.32
C PRO A 106 -11.18 -12.81 17.48
N ALA A 107 -10.19 -13.56 17.98
CA ALA A 107 -10.34 -14.99 18.28
C ALA A 107 -11.42 -15.25 19.34
N GLU A 108 -11.58 -14.28 20.25
CA GLU A 108 -12.56 -14.34 21.34
C GLU A 108 -13.34 -13.01 21.41
N GLY A 109 -14.50 -13.02 22.04
CA GLY A 109 -15.30 -11.80 22.26
C GLY A 109 -16.79 -12.03 22.11
N ASN A 110 -17.56 -11.12 22.69
CA ASN A 110 -19.03 -11.13 22.59
C ASN A 110 -19.47 -10.57 21.23
N ARG A 111 -20.40 -11.24 20.58
CA ARG A 111 -20.97 -10.80 19.30
C ARG A 111 -22.34 -10.14 19.52
N PRO A 112 -22.78 -9.19 18.67
CA PRO A 112 -22.14 -8.77 17.43
C PRO A 112 -20.95 -7.82 17.64
N LEU A 113 -19.98 -7.83 16.73
CA LEU A 113 -18.85 -6.92 16.69
C LEU A 113 -19.03 -5.84 15.63
N PRO A 114 -18.49 -4.63 15.82
CA PRO A 114 -18.40 -3.64 14.74
C PRO A 114 -17.57 -4.16 13.59
N GLY A 115 -17.87 -3.75 12.36
CA GLY A 115 -17.18 -4.19 11.16
C GLY A 115 -16.65 -3.03 10.32
N ILE A 116 -15.50 -3.25 9.69
CA ILE A 116 -14.89 -2.35 8.71
C ILE A 116 -14.68 -3.13 7.42
N LEU A 117 -15.18 -2.59 6.31
CA LEU A 117 -14.82 -3.01 4.96
C LEU A 117 -13.68 -2.12 4.45
N ARG A 118 -12.62 -2.74 3.95
CA ARG A 118 -11.42 -2.03 3.47
C ARG A 118 -11.04 -2.48 2.07
N THR A 119 -10.66 -1.53 1.25
CA THR A 119 -9.93 -1.74 0.01
C THR A 119 -8.45 -1.43 0.25
N HIS A 120 -7.54 -2.15 -0.42
CA HIS A 120 -6.12 -1.88 -0.34
C HIS A 120 -5.73 -0.62 -1.14
N GLY A 121 -4.52 -0.10 -0.93
CA GLY A 121 -3.96 1.00 -1.71
C GLY A 121 -3.43 0.55 -3.06
N GLY A 122 -2.57 1.38 -3.68
CA GLY A 122 -1.95 1.08 -4.97
C GLY A 122 -2.63 1.78 -6.16
N GLY A 123 -3.51 2.76 -5.90
CA GLY A 123 -4.13 3.59 -6.94
C GLY A 123 -5.08 2.82 -7.86
N MET A 124 -5.59 1.67 -7.46
CA MET A 124 -6.38 0.74 -8.28
C MET A 124 -5.60 0.14 -9.46
N ILE A 125 -4.29 0.23 -9.44
CA ILE A 125 -3.44 -0.25 -10.52
C ILE A 125 -2.45 -1.33 -10.09
N MET A 126 -2.16 -1.45 -8.78
CA MET A 126 -1.20 -2.42 -8.22
C MET A 126 -1.53 -2.77 -6.77
N GLN A 127 -0.74 -3.69 -6.21
CA GLN A 127 -0.84 -4.22 -4.85
C GLN A 127 -2.02 -5.19 -4.66
N SER A 128 -2.11 -5.79 -3.47
CA SER A 128 -3.07 -6.83 -3.12
C SER A 128 -3.54 -6.65 -1.68
N ALA A 129 -4.78 -7.03 -1.42
CA ALA A 129 -5.32 -7.10 -0.07
C ALA A 129 -4.50 -8.01 0.86
N THR A 130 -3.71 -8.93 0.31
CA THR A 130 -2.83 -9.85 1.04
C THR A 130 -1.41 -9.34 1.23
N ASP A 131 -1.07 -8.16 0.74
CA ASP A 131 0.26 -7.59 0.98
C ASP A 131 0.51 -7.35 2.48
N PRO A 132 1.75 -7.52 2.95
CA PRO A 132 2.07 -7.54 4.39
C PRO A 132 1.55 -6.34 5.18
N GLN A 133 1.62 -5.14 4.60
CA GLN A 133 1.15 -3.91 5.24
C GLN A 133 -0.36 -3.89 5.48
N TYR A 134 -1.14 -4.44 4.54
CA TYR A 134 -2.60 -4.47 4.66
C TYR A 134 -3.06 -5.58 5.60
N MET A 135 -2.42 -6.74 5.52
CA MET A 135 -2.67 -7.85 6.44
C MET A 135 -2.35 -7.45 7.87
N ARG A 136 -1.20 -6.80 8.09
CA ARG A 136 -0.79 -6.33 9.41
C ARG A 136 -1.76 -5.32 10.00
N LEU A 137 -2.12 -4.30 9.24
CA LEU A 137 -3.05 -3.28 9.69
C LEU A 137 -4.44 -3.86 10.00
N ALA A 138 -4.91 -4.83 9.20
CA ALA A 138 -6.18 -5.49 9.47
C ALA A 138 -6.16 -6.31 10.76
N ASP A 139 -5.05 -7.00 11.05
CA ASP A 139 -4.89 -7.70 12.33
C ASP A 139 -4.89 -6.75 13.51
N GLU A 140 -4.14 -5.65 13.43
CA GLU A 140 -4.08 -4.65 14.51
C GLU A 140 -5.44 -4.03 14.78
N LEU A 141 -6.21 -3.73 13.75
CA LEU A 141 -7.57 -3.25 13.89
C LEU A 141 -8.49 -4.34 14.49
N ALA A 142 -8.37 -5.59 14.03
CA ALA A 142 -9.17 -6.69 14.55
C ALA A 142 -8.86 -6.95 16.05
N ALA A 143 -7.59 -6.81 16.45
CA ALA A 143 -7.20 -6.93 17.87
C ALA A 143 -7.86 -5.87 18.78
N THR A 144 -8.37 -4.77 18.23
CA THR A 144 -9.13 -3.77 19.00
C THR A 144 -10.59 -4.16 19.23
N GLY A 145 -11.06 -5.30 18.71
CA GLY A 145 -12.40 -5.83 18.95
C GLY A 145 -13.38 -5.64 17.80
N MET A 146 -12.91 -5.51 16.56
CA MET A 146 -13.75 -5.36 15.37
C MET A 146 -13.49 -6.46 14.34
N VAL A 147 -14.45 -6.68 13.44
CA VAL A 147 -14.26 -7.50 12.24
C VAL A 147 -13.75 -6.59 11.11
N VAL A 148 -12.63 -6.98 10.50
CA VAL A 148 -12.05 -6.24 9.37
C VAL A 148 -12.07 -7.11 8.14
N VAL A 149 -12.63 -6.62 7.05
CA VAL A 149 -12.72 -7.32 5.77
C VAL A 149 -11.89 -6.58 4.75
N ASN A 150 -10.77 -7.16 4.35
CA ASN A 150 -9.98 -6.69 3.22
C ASN A 150 -10.55 -7.28 1.93
N VAL A 151 -10.84 -6.43 0.97
CA VAL A 151 -11.39 -6.80 -0.34
C VAL A 151 -10.26 -6.89 -1.36
N GLU A 152 -10.15 -8.05 -2.02
CA GLU A 152 -9.27 -8.24 -3.17
C GLU A 152 -10.03 -7.88 -4.44
N PHE A 153 -9.75 -6.72 -4.99
CA PHE A 153 -10.37 -6.23 -6.20
C PHE A 153 -9.38 -6.23 -7.38
N ARG A 154 -9.89 -6.21 -8.59
CA ARG A 154 -9.09 -6.17 -9.82
C ARG A 154 -8.28 -4.88 -9.90
N ASN A 155 -7.04 -5.00 -10.38
CA ASN A 155 -6.16 -3.86 -10.62
C ASN A 155 -6.03 -3.56 -12.12
N GLY A 156 -5.67 -2.31 -12.44
CA GLY A 156 -5.39 -1.90 -13.82
C GLY A 156 -4.08 -2.45 -14.36
N ALA A 157 -3.17 -2.93 -13.51
CA ALA A 157 -1.88 -3.51 -13.85
C ALA A 157 -1.33 -4.35 -12.68
N GLY A 158 -0.02 -4.65 -12.69
CA GLY A 158 0.64 -5.37 -11.60
C GLY A 158 0.32 -6.87 -11.58
N LYS A 159 0.60 -7.52 -10.44
CA LYS A 159 0.47 -8.98 -10.27
C LYS A 159 -0.97 -9.51 -10.29
N LEU A 160 -1.95 -8.65 -10.04
CA LEU A 160 -3.37 -9.04 -10.04
C LEU A 160 -4.06 -8.88 -11.40
N GLY A 161 -3.29 -8.58 -12.42
CA GLY A 161 -3.77 -8.61 -13.77
C GLY A 161 -3.83 -7.25 -14.46
N ASP A 162 -4.32 -7.29 -15.67
CA ASP A 162 -4.43 -6.18 -16.60
C ASP A 162 -5.92 -5.94 -16.89
N HIS A 163 -6.55 -5.19 -16.02
CA HIS A 163 -7.96 -4.82 -16.14
C HIS A 163 -8.08 -3.31 -16.30
N PRO A 164 -8.09 -2.80 -17.54
CA PRO A 164 -8.20 -1.35 -17.77
C PRO A 164 -9.50 -0.82 -17.17
N PHE A 165 -9.46 0.43 -16.72
CA PHE A 165 -10.64 1.09 -16.15
C PHE A 165 -11.80 1.17 -17.16
N PRO A 166 -13.04 0.92 -16.77
CA PRO A 166 -13.50 0.49 -15.42
C PRO A 166 -13.24 -1.01 -15.20
N ALA A 167 -12.50 -1.34 -14.12
CA ALA A 167 -12.13 -2.71 -13.78
C ALA A 167 -13.21 -3.42 -12.97
#